data_2c970eb7b85a091ee231b7fb4a51d7ec
#
_entry.id   2c970eb7b85a091ee231b7fb4a51d7ec
#
_cell.length_a   1.000
_cell.length_b   1.000
_cell.length_c   1.000
_cell.angle_alpha   90.00
_cell.angle_beta   90.00
_cell.angle_gamma   90.00
#
_symmetry.space_group_name_H-M   'P 1'
#
loop_
_entity.id
_entity.type
_entity.pdbx_description
1 polymer ?
#
loop_
_entity_poly.entity_id
_entity_poly.type
_entity_poly.pdbx_seq_one_letter_code
_entity_poly.pdbx_strand_id
1 'polypeptide(L)'
;MFVNGFFAGTHEGGYSAFRINITDHVHYDRKNQIAVLVDNSPTNYIAPITEQGDFTKMGGLYREVKLIAAEPVHIALEDSGSCGVYITPHNITSDSADIDVLIKLDSANNIEAKAVIFAPDGKPVAEMCGQTESDRLTLSKKISAPQLWDGVNSPCLYRAEVTLFYGDKAVDMVSENFGIRTYHIDPEDGFFLNGKSYPLHGVNYHQDSFEGGWAMTNIQRERDYGIIRDMGCNAVRMAHYQHCSQEYSLCDDFGICVWTEIGIINKMSPDESERHILADGFAENAKQQLLELIRQNYNHPSIILWGISNELHQMSDEIFALYKELYDLACKEDNTRLKTYADNQLYGRFLQLPADVVGYNRYFGWYKEAGDAEHFGEWLDLYHISKEKRPICISEYGGGGALTQHKDGIDWLNDIDPNGARHYENYQSQLHEIVWRQFSARKYLWAAFVWCMFDFPSSGREEGDTIGQNDKGLCTRERIPKDAYFFYRSVWSSEKTIYITERRHNVRPCNVPFIKIYSNSQSIELIVNGRSLGIIKRSELPNSNDTVFVWNNISINKQEKNTIIAKATFNDDTVKYDKVCWYGE
;
A
#
# COMPACT_ATOMS: atom_id res chain seq x y z
N MET A 1 -15.12 8.89 25.52
CA MET A 1 -16.14 9.82 24.99
C MET A 1 -17.20 10.06 26.05
N PHE A 2 -17.68 11.30 26.13
CA PHE A 2 -18.74 11.70 27.05
C PHE A 2 -19.87 12.40 26.27
N VAL A 3 -21.12 12.15 26.66
CA VAL A 3 -22.29 12.80 26.08
C VAL A 3 -23.10 13.42 27.23
N ASN A 4 -23.35 14.72 27.18
CA ASN A 4 -24.07 15.48 28.22
C ASN A 4 -23.50 15.29 29.65
N GLY A 5 -22.15 15.04 29.73
CA GLY A 5 -21.47 14.78 30.99
C GLY A 5 -21.42 13.31 31.43
N PHE A 6 -22.16 12.41 30.77
CA PHE A 6 -22.12 10.97 31.06
C PHE A 6 -21.05 10.26 30.22
N PHE A 7 -20.36 9.32 30.84
CA PHE A 7 -19.43 8.46 30.10
C PHE A 7 -20.19 7.52 29.18
N ALA A 8 -19.90 7.58 27.88
CA ALA A 8 -20.59 6.80 26.86
C ALA A 8 -19.75 5.61 26.34
N GLY A 9 -18.44 5.71 26.40
CA GLY A 9 -17.58 4.60 25.98
C GLY A 9 -16.14 5.02 25.69
N THR A 10 -15.29 4.02 25.41
CA THR A 10 -13.89 4.17 25.03
C THR A 10 -13.55 3.26 23.86
N HIS A 11 -12.48 3.58 23.15
CA HIS A 11 -11.87 2.75 22.11
C HIS A 11 -10.34 2.88 22.22
N GLU A 12 -9.63 1.79 22.02
CA GLU A 12 -8.17 1.70 22.10
C GLU A 12 -7.59 1.28 20.75
N GLY A 13 -6.79 2.17 20.18
CA GLY A 13 -6.22 2.05 18.84
C GLY A 13 -6.46 3.32 18.03
N GLY A 14 -5.49 3.68 17.20
CA GLY A 14 -5.46 4.97 16.50
C GLY A 14 -5.83 4.93 15.02
N TYR A 15 -6.22 3.78 14.46
CA TYR A 15 -6.25 3.61 13.00
C TYR A 15 -7.58 3.13 12.43
N SER A 16 -8.34 2.36 13.19
CA SER A 16 -9.65 1.84 12.77
C SER A 16 -10.78 2.81 13.09
N ALA A 17 -11.91 2.66 12.42
CA ALA A 17 -13.15 3.30 12.80
C ALA A 17 -13.74 2.59 14.02
N PHE A 18 -14.40 3.34 14.90
CA PHE A 18 -15.14 2.78 16.03
C PHE A 18 -16.51 3.46 16.18
N ARG A 19 -17.43 2.76 16.78
CA ARG A 19 -18.79 3.26 17.05
C ARG A 19 -19.10 3.13 18.53
N ILE A 20 -19.79 4.12 19.08
CA ILE A 20 -20.23 4.15 20.47
C ILE A 20 -21.72 4.47 20.48
N ASN A 21 -22.52 3.59 21.08
CA ASN A 21 -23.93 3.81 21.28
C ASN A 21 -24.15 4.91 22.32
N ILE A 22 -24.88 5.95 21.93
CA ILE A 22 -25.16 7.12 22.77
C ILE A 22 -26.64 7.29 23.06
N THR A 23 -27.49 6.35 22.68
CA THR A 23 -28.98 6.43 22.74
C THR A 23 -29.49 6.86 24.11
N ASP A 24 -28.93 6.29 25.18
CA ASP A 24 -29.36 6.57 26.57
C ASP A 24 -28.87 7.91 27.13
N HIS A 25 -27.98 8.60 26.39
CA HIS A 25 -27.32 9.84 26.85
C HIS A 25 -27.75 11.08 26.06
N VAL A 26 -28.55 10.92 24.99
CA VAL A 26 -28.97 12.04 24.14
C VAL A 26 -30.30 12.63 24.56
N HIS A 27 -30.45 13.93 24.36
CA HIS A 27 -31.71 14.66 24.47
C HIS A 27 -32.26 14.89 23.07
N TYR A 28 -33.53 14.56 22.84
CA TYR A 28 -34.15 14.67 21.51
C TYR A 28 -34.77 16.05 21.25
N ASP A 29 -35.00 16.85 22.31
CA ASP A 29 -35.71 18.15 22.30
C ASP A 29 -34.76 19.37 22.43
N ARG A 30 -33.46 19.15 22.62
CA ARG A 30 -32.50 20.21 22.89
C ARG A 30 -31.10 19.86 22.37
N LYS A 31 -30.17 20.81 22.48
CA LYS A 31 -28.77 20.60 22.10
C LYS A 31 -28.08 19.54 22.99
N ASN A 32 -27.27 18.71 22.38
CA ASN A 32 -26.40 17.76 23.05
C ASN A 32 -24.95 18.25 22.98
N GLN A 33 -24.18 17.96 24.03
CA GLN A 33 -22.76 18.20 24.09
C GLN A 33 -22.02 16.86 24.03
N ILE A 34 -21.14 16.72 23.04
CA ILE A 34 -20.25 15.57 22.92
C ILE A 34 -18.83 16.06 23.24
N ALA A 35 -18.14 15.38 24.16
CA ALA A 35 -16.75 15.62 24.48
C ALA A 35 -15.94 14.33 24.26
N VAL A 36 -14.87 14.42 23.48
CA VAL A 36 -13.95 13.31 23.20
C VAL A 36 -12.60 13.65 23.79
N LEU A 37 -12.13 12.84 24.71
CA LEU A 37 -10.74 12.87 25.17
C LEU A 37 -9.92 11.94 24.27
N VAL A 38 -8.92 12.47 23.62
CA VAL A 38 -7.97 11.71 22.80
C VAL A 38 -6.61 11.77 23.47
N ASP A 39 -5.99 10.61 23.66
CA ASP A 39 -4.67 10.46 24.23
C ASP A 39 -3.83 9.59 23.29
N ASN A 40 -2.71 10.13 22.78
CA ASN A 40 -1.74 9.41 21.96
C ASN A 40 -0.40 9.21 22.70
N SER A 41 -0.40 9.29 24.02
CA SER A 41 0.77 8.96 24.84
C SER A 41 1.21 7.51 24.59
N PRO A 42 2.51 7.23 24.61
CA PRO A 42 3.00 5.87 24.47
C PRO A 42 2.39 4.94 25.52
N THR A 43 1.93 3.78 25.07
CA THR A 43 1.44 2.71 25.94
C THR A 43 2.22 1.44 25.65
N ASN A 44 2.19 0.49 26.57
CA ASN A 44 2.85 -0.80 26.43
C ASN A 44 1.90 -1.94 26.00
N TYR A 45 0.62 -1.65 25.78
CA TYR A 45 -0.39 -2.64 25.45
C TYR A 45 -1.26 -2.30 24.22
N ILE A 46 -1.15 -1.09 23.67
CA ILE A 46 -1.84 -0.72 22.41
C ILE A 46 -0.84 -0.72 21.27
N ALA A 47 -1.03 -1.59 20.29
CA ALA A 47 -0.15 -1.62 19.12
C ALA A 47 -0.33 -0.36 18.22
N PRO A 48 0.76 0.24 17.73
CA PRO A 48 2.17 -0.11 17.91
C PRO A 48 2.73 0.41 19.26
N ILE A 49 3.36 -0.48 20.03
CA ILE A 49 3.98 -0.12 21.32
C ILE A 49 5.36 0.53 21.18
N THR A 50 5.91 0.58 19.98
CA THR A 50 7.22 1.17 19.70
C THR A 50 7.16 2.68 19.90
N GLU A 51 7.98 3.21 20.82
CA GLU A 51 8.09 4.66 21.05
C GLU A 51 8.69 5.38 19.84
N GLN A 52 9.66 4.74 19.20
CA GLN A 52 10.34 5.20 18.01
C GLN A 52 10.04 4.25 16.86
N GLY A 53 8.85 4.38 16.26
CA GLY A 53 8.59 3.80 14.96
C GLY A 53 9.35 4.55 13.88
N ASP A 54 9.50 3.96 12.70
CA ASP A 54 10.10 4.64 11.55
C ASP A 54 9.18 5.72 10.97
N PHE A 55 8.14 6.11 11.68
CA PHE A 55 7.20 7.16 11.32
C PHE A 55 6.68 7.90 12.56
N THR A 56 6.33 9.18 12.39
CA THR A 56 5.75 10.00 13.45
C THR A 56 4.30 9.62 13.68
N LYS A 57 3.95 9.25 14.92
CA LYS A 57 2.56 9.00 15.33
C LYS A 57 1.86 10.32 15.62
N MET A 58 0.75 10.57 14.95
CA MET A 58 -0.05 11.76 15.16
C MET A 58 -1.27 11.44 16.02
N GLY A 59 -1.78 12.42 16.76
CA GLY A 59 -2.94 12.28 17.62
C GLY A 59 -4.14 13.08 17.13
N GLY A 60 -5.24 13.00 17.88
CA GLY A 60 -6.47 13.73 17.59
C GLY A 60 -7.50 12.92 16.77
N LEU A 61 -8.64 13.55 16.52
CA LEU A 61 -9.65 13.03 15.59
C LEU A 61 -9.30 13.50 14.18
N TYR A 62 -8.54 12.70 13.45
CA TYR A 62 -7.99 13.07 12.14
C TYR A 62 -8.78 12.51 10.95
N ARG A 63 -9.84 11.72 11.21
CA ARG A 63 -10.80 11.21 10.22
C ARG A 63 -12.20 11.71 10.54
N GLU A 64 -13.17 11.42 9.67
CA GLU A 64 -14.56 11.87 9.80
C GLU A 64 -15.23 11.38 11.09
N VAL A 65 -16.04 12.26 11.67
CA VAL A 65 -16.94 11.93 12.79
C VAL A 65 -18.37 12.02 12.29
N LYS A 66 -19.14 10.93 12.48
CA LYS A 66 -20.52 10.81 12.00
C LYS A 66 -21.46 10.52 13.16
N LEU A 67 -22.66 11.08 13.12
CA LEU A 67 -23.79 10.66 13.94
C LEU A 67 -24.68 9.75 13.10
N ILE A 68 -24.88 8.53 13.56
CA ILE A 68 -25.75 7.54 12.91
C ILE A 68 -27.03 7.45 13.72
N ALA A 69 -28.17 7.59 13.06
CA ALA A 69 -29.50 7.33 13.65
C ALA A 69 -30.12 6.15 12.90
N ALA A 70 -30.53 5.14 13.65
CA ALA A 70 -31.15 3.94 13.10
C ALA A 70 -32.49 3.66 13.80
N GLU A 71 -33.35 2.90 13.16
CA GLU A 71 -34.56 2.34 13.81
C GLU A 71 -34.14 1.28 14.86
N PRO A 72 -34.98 0.92 15.81
CA PRO A 72 -34.65 -0.10 16.83
C PRO A 72 -34.25 -1.46 16.25
N VAL A 73 -34.71 -1.77 15.04
CA VAL A 73 -34.33 -2.95 14.27
C VAL A 73 -33.49 -2.49 13.10
N HIS A 74 -32.21 -2.83 13.11
CA HIS A 74 -31.26 -2.38 12.09
C HIS A 74 -30.12 -3.41 11.87
N ILE A 75 -29.38 -3.22 10.81
CA ILE A 75 -28.13 -3.97 10.53
C ILE A 75 -27.09 -3.59 11.59
N ALA A 76 -26.34 -4.58 12.07
CA ALA A 76 -25.43 -4.42 13.20
C ALA A 76 -24.46 -3.23 13.05
N LEU A 77 -24.56 -2.27 13.96
CA LEU A 77 -23.70 -1.09 14.01
C LEU A 77 -22.45 -1.31 14.87
N GLU A 78 -22.53 -2.18 15.89
CA GLU A 78 -21.44 -2.39 16.86
C GLU A 78 -20.53 -3.58 16.54
N ASP A 79 -20.59 -4.11 15.30
CA ASP A 79 -19.76 -5.22 14.84
C ASP A 79 -18.36 -4.74 14.41
N SER A 80 -17.50 -4.42 15.38
CA SER A 80 -16.13 -3.90 15.15
C SER A 80 -16.09 -2.67 14.21
N GLY A 81 -17.13 -1.84 14.23
CA GLY A 81 -17.25 -0.67 13.37
C GLY A 81 -17.53 -0.96 11.89
N SER A 82 -17.84 -2.20 11.52
CA SER A 82 -18.15 -2.61 10.15
C SER A 82 -19.54 -2.14 9.69
N CYS A 83 -19.86 -2.35 8.41
CA CYS A 83 -21.20 -2.08 7.87
C CYS A 83 -22.23 -3.16 8.22
N GLY A 84 -21.85 -4.27 8.86
CA GLY A 84 -22.70 -5.40 9.20
C GLY A 84 -23.13 -6.28 8.03
N VAL A 85 -22.66 -6.00 6.81
CA VAL A 85 -22.94 -6.76 5.57
C VAL A 85 -21.62 -7.25 4.97
N TYR A 86 -21.51 -8.56 4.74
CA TYR A 86 -20.31 -9.22 4.23
C TYR A 86 -20.66 -9.99 2.97
N ILE A 87 -20.00 -9.67 1.87
CA ILE A 87 -20.26 -10.22 0.54
C ILE A 87 -19.10 -11.11 0.13
N THR A 88 -19.39 -12.40 -0.10
CA THR A 88 -18.37 -13.40 -0.43
C THR A 88 -18.68 -14.06 -1.78
N PRO A 89 -18.02 -13.63 -2.86
CA PRO A 89 -18.03 -14.36 -4.11
C PRO A 89 -17.21 -15.66 -4.01
N HIS A 90 -17.77 -16.76 -4.48
CA HIS A 90 -17.10 -18.08 -4.51
C HIS A 90 -17.52 -18.90 -5.72
N ASN A 91 -16.90 -20.09 -5.94
CA ASN A 91 -17.14 -20.95 -7.11
C ASN A 91 -17.11 -20.16 -8.44
N ILE A 92 -16.13 -19.25 -8.56
CA ILE A 92 -16.04 -18.28 -9.66
C ILE A 92 -15.47 -18.98 -10.89
N THR A 93 -16.20 -18.88 -12.00
CA THR A 93 -15.82 -19.33 -13.35
C THR A 93 -16.15 -18.25 -14.38
N SER A 94 -15.81 -18.48 -15.66
CA SER A 94 -16.27 -17.61 -16.77
C SER A 94 -17.79 -17.58 -16.91
N ASP A 95 -18.46 -18.65 -16.51
CA ASP A 95 -19.89 -18.86 -16.77
C ASP A 95 -20.76 -18.44 -15.59
N SER A 96 -20.22 -18.48 -14.37
CA SER A 96 -20.98 -18.16 -13.16
C SER A 96 -20.10 -17.86 -11.95
N ALA A 97 -20.70 -17.17 -10.97
CA ALA A 97 -20.17 -17.03 -9.62
C ALA A 97 -21.32 -17.18 -8.61
N ASP A 98 -21.06 -17.83 -7.50
CA ASP A 98 -21.97 -17.87 -6.36
C ASP A 98 -21.64 -16.68 -5.45
N ILE A 99 -22.66 -15.97 -4.98
CA ILE A 99 -22.52 -14.81 -4.10
C ILE A 99 -23.29 -15.08 -2.81
N ASP A 100 -22.57 -15.10 -1.70
CA ASP A 100 -23.15 -15.11 -0.36
C ASP A 100 -23.15 -13.71 0.23
N VAL A 101 -24.27 -13.31 0.82
CA VAL A 101 -24.44 -12.05 1.55
C VAL A 101 -24.79 -12.39 2.99
N LEU A 102 -23.83 -12.28 3.90
CA LEU A 102 -24.04 -12.41 5.33
C LEU A 102 -24.44 -11.04 5.89
N ILE A 103 -25.59 -11.00 6.56
CA ILE A 103 -26.17 -9.82 7.22
C ILE A 103 -26.14 -10.08 8.72
N LYS A 104 -25.49 -9.21 9.49
CA LYS A 104 -25.54 -9.22 10.95
C LYS A 104 -26.55 -8.21 11.44
N LEU A 105 -27.26 -8.54 12.51
CA LEU A 105 -28.35 -7.79 13.07
C LEU A 105 -28.09 -7.47 14.55
N ASP A 106 -28.47 -6.30 15.01
CA ASP A 106 -28.33 -5.92 16.44
C ASP A 106 -29.40 -6.57 17.33
N SER A 107 -30.45 -7.14 16.76
CA SER A 107 -31.48 -7.83 17.50
C SER A 107 -31.98 -9.09 16.80
N ALA A 108 -32.25 -10.14 17.57
CA ALA A 108 -32.90 -11.35 17.11
C ALA A 108 -34.43 -11.18 17.16
N ASN A 109 -35.04 -10.86 16.04
CA ASN A 109 -36.48 -10.75 15.86
C ASN A 109 -36.86 -11.42 14.55
N ASN A 110 -38.16 -11.57 14.29
CA ASN A 110 -38.63 -12.05 13.00
C ASN A 110 -38.42 -10.96 11.94
N ILE A 111 -37.23 -10.96 11.32
CA ILE A 111 -36.78 -9.96 10.35
C ILE A 111 -36.77 -10.60 8.97
N GLU A 112 -37.32 -9.88 7.99
CA GLU A 112 -37.14 -10.18 6.59
C GLU A 112 -36.02 -9.29 6.01
N ALA A 113 -35.13 -9.86 5.24
CA ALA A 113 -34.10 -9.13 4.48
C ALA A 113 -34.24 -9.41 2.99
N LYS A 114 -34.04 -8.35 2.21
CA LYS A 114 -33.94 -8.40 0.75
C LYS A 114 -32.60 -7.86 0.34
N ALA A 115 -31.85 -8.63 -0.47
CA ALA A 115 -30.62 -8.15 -1.10
C ALA A 115 -30.81 -8.11 -2.62
N VAL A 116 -30.44 -6.97 -3.23
CA VAL A 116 -30.42 -6.79 -4.69
C VAL A 116 -29.00 -6.51 -5.11
N ILE A 117 -28.50 -7.30 -6.06
CA ILE A 117 -27.15 -7.11 -6.64
C ILE A 117 -27.30 -6.41 -7.99
N PHE A 118 -26.57 -5.30 -8.13
CA PHE A 118 -26.46 -4.53 -9.37
C PHE A 118 -25.12 -4.78 -10.03
N ALA A 119 -25.14 -5.00 -11.35
CA ALA A 119 -23.94 -5.10 -12.16
C ALA A 119 -23.24 -3.73 -12.32
N PRO A 120 -22.00 -3.67 -12.83
CA PRO A 120 -21.27 -2.42 -13.04
C PRO A 120 -22.01 -1.39 -13.92
N ASP A 121 -22.94 -1.83 -14.79
CA ASP A 121 -23.79 -0.95 -15.60
C ASP A 121 -25.05 -0.45 -14.87
N GLY A 122 -25.19 -0.77 -13.58
CA GLY A 122 -26.31 -0.38 -12.72
C GLY A 122 -27.57 -1.22 -12.86
N LYS A 123 -27.58 -2.27 -13.70
CA LYS A 123 -28.75 -3.16 -13.81
C LYS A 123 -28.81 -4.20 -12.71
N PRO A 124 -30.00 -4.51 -12.16
CA PRO A 124 -30.13 -5.61 -11.22
C PRO A 124 -29.90 -6.96 -11.91
N VAL A 125 -29.02 -7.79 -11.34
CA VAL A 125 -28.66 -9.11 -11.88
C VAL A 125 -29.03 -10.24 -10.95
N ALA A 126 -29.30 -9.97 -9.67
CA ALA A 126 -29.79 -10.96 -8.72
C ALA A 126 -30.63 -10.29 -7.65
N GLU A 127 -31.64 -11.02 -7.18
CA GLU A 127 -32.48 -10.64 -6.05
C GLU A 127 -32.62 -11.86 -5.13
N MET A 128 -32.49 -11.64 -3.82
CA MET A 128 -32.54 -12.64 -2.77
C MET A 128 -33.38 -12.12 -1.62
N CYS A 129 -34.20 -12.99 -1.04
CA CYS A 129 -34.97 -12.70 0.14
C CYS A 129 -34.82 -13.83 1.14
N GLY A 130 -34.93 -13.51 2.42
CA GLY A 130 -34.92 -14.48 3.50
C GLY A 130 -35.41 -13.89 4.81
N GLN A 131 -35.71 -14.76 5.77
CA GLN A 131 -36.17 -14.41 7.09
C GLN A 131 -35.32 -15.07 8.16
N THR A 132 -35.18 -14.42 9.31
CA THR A 132 -34.43 -14.96 10.44
C THR A 132 -35.02 -14.51 11.78
N GLU A 133 -34.86 -15.37 12.78
CA GLU A 133 -35.11 -15.08 14.18
C GLU A 133 -33.79 -14.96 14.98
N SER A 134 -32.64 -15.04 14.28
CA SER A 134 -31.31 -14.93 14.88
C SER A 134 -30.66 -13.57 14.59
N ASP A 135 -29.50 -13.34 15.19
CA ASP A 135 -28.65 -12.15 14.98
C ASP A 135 -27.93 -12.13 13.63
N ARG A 136 -28.23 -13.09 12.75
CA ARG A 136 -27.59 -13.18 11.42
C ARG A 136 -28.46 -13.89 10.40
N LEU A 137 -28.27 -13.51 9.13
CA LEU A 137 -28.90 -14.13 7.98
C LEU A 137 -27.88 -14.22 6.83
N THR A 138 -27.80 -15.37 6.18
CA THR A 138 -27.03 -15.51 4.93
C THR A 138 -27.99 -15.72 3.77
N LEU A 139 -27.88 -14.89 2.75
CA LEU A 139 -28.58 -15.01 1.46
C LEU A 139 -27.58 -15.42 0.39
N SER A 140 -27.98 -16.37 -0.48
CA SER A 140 -27.08 -16.90 -1.52
C SER A 140 -27.76 -16.87 -2.89
N LYS A 141 -26.98 -16.48 -3.93
CA LYS A 141 -27.45 -16.47 -5.32
C LYS A 141 -26.33 -16.68 -6.30
N LYS A 142 -26.61 -17.37 -7.39
CA LYS A 142 -25.72 -17.51 -8.52
C LYS A 142 -25.92 -16.39 -9.53
N ILE A 143 -24.82 -15.75 -9.95
CA ILE A 143 -24.74 -14.78 -11.04
C ILE A 143 -24.18 -15.48 -12.26
N SER A 144 -24.83 -15.32 -13.43
CA SER A 144 -24.36 -15.87 -14.72
C SER A 144 -23.46 -14.88 -15.43
N ALA A 145 -22.41 -15.38 -16.09
CA ALA A 145 -21.42 -14.61 -16.87
C ALA A 145 -20.93 -13.35 -16.13
N PRO A 146 -20.30 -13.51 -14.94
CA PRO A 146 -19.89 -12.37 -14.13
C PRO A 146 -18.80 -11.57 -14.83
N GLN A 147 -18.86 -10.24 -14.69
CA GLN A 147 -17.76 -9.35 -15.04
C GLN A 147 -16.75 -9.37 -13.87
N LEU A 148 -15.52 -9.79 -14.15
CA LEU A 148 -14.52 -9.94 -13.12
C LEU A 148 -13.82 -8.58 -12.83
N TRP A 149 -13.49 -8.35 -11.57
CA TRP A 149 -12.53 -7.33 -11.19
C TRP A 149 -11.13 -7.82 -11.62
N ASP A 150 -10.56 -7.21 -12.68
CA ASP A 150 -9.33 -7.65 -13.34
C ASP A 150 -8.18 -6.64 -13.11
N GLY A 151 -8.07 -6.13 -11.90
CA GLY A 151 -7.05 -5.15 -11.55
C GLY A 151 -7.14 -3.91 -12.42
N VAL A 152 -5.99 -3.31 -12.77
CA VAL A 152 -5.92 -2.08 -13.59
C VAL A 152 -6.48 -2.25 -15.01
N ASN A 153 -6.65 -3.49 -15.48
CA ASN A 153 -7.20 -3.75 -16.81
C ASN A 153 -8.71 -3.49 -16.86
N SER A 154 -9.44 -3.85 -15.80
CA SER A 154 -10.91 -3.71 -15.74
C SER A 154 -11.38 -3.79 -14.28
N PRO A 155 -11.37 -2.69 -13.51
CA PRO A 155 -11.76 -2.66 -12.11
C PRO A 155 -13.28 -2.66 -11.93
N CYS A 156 -13.97 -3.70 -12.41
CA CYS A 156 -15.42 -3.81 -12.39
C CYS A 156 -15.96 -4.05 -10.98
N LEU A 157 -16.80 -3.17 -10.49
CA LEU A 157 -17.47 -3.30 -9.19
C LEU A 157 -18.95 -3.57 -9.34
N TYR A 158 -19.44 -4.53 -8.58
CA TYR A 158 -20.85 -4.76 -8.32
C TYR A 158 -21.28 -3.97 -7.09
N ARG A 159 -22.58 -3.73 -6.95
CA ARG A 159 -23.15 -3.10 -5.77
C ARG A 159 -24.27 -3.97 -5.22
N ALA A 160 -24.22 -4.26 -3.92
CA ALA A 160 -25.29 -4.94 -3.21
C ALA A 160 -26.06 -3.95 -2.33
N GLU A 161 -27.37 -3.89 -2.49
CA GLU A 161 -28.27 -3.16 -1.60
C GLU A 161 -29.03 -4.15 -0.74
N VAL A 162 -28.83 -4.07 0.57
CA VAL A 162 -29.50 -4.91 1.58
C VAL A 162 -30.51 -4.05 2.31
N THR A 163 -31.80 -4.43 2.23
CA THR A 163 -32.91 -3.76 2.93
C THR A 163 -33.50 -4.70 3.96
N LEU A 164 -33.69 -4.24 5.20
CA LEU A 164 -34.40 -4.94 6.24
C LEU A 164 -35.84 -4.51 6.29
N PHE A 165 -36.73 -5.47 6.56
CA PHE A 165 -38.14 -5.24 6.77
C PHE A 165 -38.59 -5.78 8.14
N TYR A 166 -39.39 -4.99 8.85
CA TYR A 166 -40.10 -5.41 10.02
C TYR A 166 -41.61 -5.29 9.75
N GLY A 167 -42.27 -6.44 9.56
CA GLY A 167 -43.57 -6.47 8.87
C GLY A 167 -43.43 -5.94 7.44
N ASP A 168 -44.35 -5.07 7.03
CA ASP A 168 -44.37 -4.46 5.70
C ASP A 168 -43.50 -3.17 5.59
N LYS A 169 -42.86 -2.76 6.69
CA LYS A 169 -42.05 -1.52 6.74
C LYS A 169 -40.57 -1.80 6.51
N ALA A 170 -39.98 -1.13 5.51
CA ALA A 170 -38.51 -1.05 5.40
C ALA A 170 -37.97 -0.22 6.58
N VAL A 171 -37.05 -0.80 7.35
CA VAL A 171 -36.53 -0.21 8.60
C VAL A 171 -35.06 0.16 8.52
N ASP A 172 -34.30 -0.50 7.65
CA ASP A 172 -32.86 -0.17 7.43
C ASP A 172 -32.41 -0.54 6.02
N MET A 173 -31.35 0.11 5.55
CA MET A 173 -30.74 -0.19 4.25
C MET A 173 -29.23 0.08 4.28
N VAL A 174 -28.44 -0.89 3.83
CA VAL A 174 -27.00 -0.76 3.62
C VAL A 174 -26.69 -1.05 2.15
N SER A 175 -25.80 -0.24 1.57
CA SER A 175 -25.32 -0.40 0.20
C SER A 175 -23.80 -0.54 0.18
N GLU A 176 -23.28 -1.64 -0.37
CA GLU A 176 -21.86 -1.97 -0.41
C GLU A 176 -21.41 -2.32 -1.83
N ASN A 177 -20.24 -1.82 -2.21
CA ASN A 177 -19.58 -2.25 -3.43
C ASN A 177 -18.74 -3.50 -3.15
N PHE A 178 -18.61 -4.38 -4.16
CA PHE A 178 -17.74 -5.54 -4.12
C PHE A 178 -17.29 -5.93 -5.52
N GLY A 179 -16.22 -6.72 -5.61
CA GLY A 179 -15.74 -7.24 -6.89
C GLY A 179 -15.71 -8.76 -6.91
N ILE A 180 -15.89 -9.35 -8.08
CA ILE A 180 -15.82 -10.80 -8.31
C ILE A 180 -14.45 -11.09 -8.93
N ARG A 181 -13.59 -11.84 -8.24
CA ARG A 181 -12.24 -12.21 -8.71
C ARG A 181 -11.76 -13.51 -8.12
N THR A 182 -10.80 -14.11 -8.80
CA THR A 182 -9.95 -15.16 -8.24
C THR A 182 -8.48 -14.71 -8.31
N TYR A 183 -7.65 -15.16 -7.37
CA TYR A 183 -6.20 -15.02 -7.48
C TYR A 183 -5.51 -16.18 -6.77
N HIS A 184 -4.27 -16.43 -7.16
CA HIS A 184 -3.37 -17.32 -6.45
C HIS A 184 -1.93 -16.87 -6.68
N ILE A 185 -1.04 -17.38 -5.85
CA ILE A 185 0.40 -17.14 -5.94
C ILE A 185 1.06 -18.50 -6.17
N ASP A 186 1.77 -18.61 -7.31
CA ASP A 186 2.57 -19.77 -7.63
C ASP A 186 4.03 -19.52 -7.20
N PRO A 187 4.69 -20.44 -6.49
CA PRO A 187 6.07 -20.26 -6.04
C PRO A 187 7.10 -20.12 -7.17
N GLU A 188 6.81 -20.60 -8.38
CA GLU A 188 7.72 -20.57 -9.53
C GLU A 188 7.34 -19.51 -10.57
N ASP A 189 6.03 -19.26 -10.76
CA ASP A 189 5.50 -18.41 -11.83
C ASP A 189 4.89 -17.08 -11.34
N GLY A 190 4.84 -16.85 -10.01
CA GLY A 190 4.43 -15.58 -9.42
C GLY A 190 2.93 -15.42 -9.18
N PHE A 191 2.43 -14.20 -9.31
CA PHE A 191 1.03 -13.85 -9.01
C PHE A 191 0.12 -13.99 -10.23
N PHE A 192 -1.05 -14.58 -10.02
CA PHE A 192 -2.10 -14.74 -11.03
C PHE A 192 -3.40 -14.10 -10.57
N LEU A 193 -4.00 -13.30 -11.44
CA LEU A 193 -5.34 -12.74 -11.27
C LEU A 193 -6.26 -13.30 -12.35
N ASN A 194 -7.41 -13.85 -11.93
CA ASN A 194 -8.40 -14.46 -12.83
C ASN A 194 -7.78 -15.50 -13.79
N GLY A 195 -6.82 -16.29 -13.28
CA GLY A 195 -6.12 -17.33 -14.03
C GLY A 195 -5.06 -16.83 -15.02
N LYS A 196 -4.78 -15.52 -15.05
CA LYS A 196 -3.74 -14.94 -15.90
C LYS A 196 -2.56 -14.44 -15.06
N SER A 197 -1.34 -14.62 -15.57
CA SER A 197 -0.16 -14.02 -14.94
C SER A 197 -0.33 -12.50 -14.83
N TYR A 198 -0.14 -11.97 -13.63
CA TYR A 198 -0.35 -10.56 -13.31
C TYR A 198 0.74 -10.07 -12.35
N PRO A 199 1.94 -9.75 -12.85
CA PRO A 199 3.04 -9.29 -12.01
C PRO A 199 2.67 -8.05 -11.21
N LEU A 200 2.95 -8.05 -9.90
CA LEU A 200 2.63 -6.92 -9.04
C LEU A 200 3.81 -5.95 -8.95
N HIS A 201 3.58 -4.71 -9.35
CA HIS A 201 4.48 -3.57 -9.26
C HIS A 201 4.01 -2.66 -8.15
N GLY A 202 4.66 -2.74 -6.98
CA GLY A 202 4.14 -2.16 -5.75
C GLY A 202 4.98 -1.04 -5.17
N VAL A 203 4.33 -0.22 -4.35
CA VAL A 203 4.94 0.76 -3.46
C VAL A 203 4.38 0.63 -2.05
N ASN A 204 5.19 0.97 -1.05
CA ASN A 204 4.70 1.21 0.31
C ASN A 204 4.18 2.65 0.41
N TYR A 205 3.14 2.85 1.23
CA TYR A 205 2.51 4.13 1.41
C TYR A 205 2.12 4.37 2.87
N HIS A 206 2.53 5.51 3.43
CA HIS A 206 2.06 6.04 4.71
C HIS A 206 0.98 7.10 4.49
N GLN A 207 -0.08 7.09 5.31
CA GLN A 207 -1.16 8.09 5.28
C GLN A 207 -0.67 9.45 5.83
N ASP A 208 0.08 10.19 5.04
CA ASP A 208 0.60 11.50 5.45
C ASP A 208 0.55 12.50 4.30
N SER A 209 0.31 13.76 4.62
CA SER A 209 0.48 14.87 3.69
C SER A 209 1.31 15.99 4.31
N PHE A 210 2.00 16.77 3.47
CA PHE A 210 2.79 17.90 3.94
C PHE A 210 1.93 18.93 4.67
N GLU A 211 0.74 19.21 4.15
CA GLU A 211 -0.14 20.27 4.66
C GLU A 211 -0.89 19.87 5.94
N GLY A 212 -1.28 18.60 6.08
CA GLY A 212 -2.22 18.17 7.12
C GLY A 212 -1.76 16.99 7.97
N GLY A 213 -0.57 16.44 7.74
CA GLY A 213 -0.17 15.19 8.37
C GLY A 213 -1.19 14.09 8.08
N TRP A 214 -1.66 13.38 9.09
CA TRP A 214 -2.66 12.32 8.93
C TRP A 214 -4.09 12.83 8.67
N ALA A 215 -4.38 14.12 8.93
CA ALA A 215 -5.68 14.74 8.64
C ALA A 215 -5.83 15.06 7.14
N MET A 216 -5.59 14.09 6.30
CA MET A 216 -5.70 14.21 4.84
C MET A 216 -7.16 14.38 4.41
N THR A 217 -7.36 15.26 3.42
CA THR A 217 -8.63 15.39 2.72
C THR A 217 -8.78 14.30 1.65
N ASN A 218 -10.01 14.07 1.18
CA ASN A 218 -10.27 13.14 0.09
C ASN A 218 -9.55 13.54 -1.20
N ILE A 219 -9.48 14.85 -1.49
CA ILE A 219 -8.75 15.38 -2.67
C ILE A 219 -7.25 15.06 -2.60
N GLN A 220 -6.65 15.13 -1.40
CA GLN A 220 -5.23 14.77 -1.23
C GLN A 220 -5.00 13.28 -1.45
N ARG A 221 -5.91 12.40 -0.97
CA ARG A 221 -5.86 10.96 -1.24
C ARG A 221 -6.00 10.64 -2.72
N GLU A 222 -7.00 11.24 -3.39
CA GLU A 222 -7.20 11.08 -4.83
C GLU A 222 -5.96 11.52 -5.63
N ARG A 223 -5.32 12.63 -5.25
CA ARG A 223 -4.04 13.08 -5.84
C ARG A 223 -2.95 12.03 -5.66
N ASP A 224 -2.77 11.51 -4.45
CA ASP A 224 -1.71 10.57 -4.12
C ASP A 224 -1.88 9.24 -4.88
N TYR A 225 -3.08 8.69 -4.90
CA TYR A 225 -3.39 7.48 -5.68
C TYR A 225 -3.37 7.75 -7.20
N GLY A 226 -3.67 8.97 -7.62
CA GLY A 226 -3.45 9.42 -9.01
C GLY A 226 -1.98 9.39 -9.42
N ILE A 227 -1.07 9.81 -8.55
CA ILE A 227 0.40 9.77 -8.78
C ILE A 227 0.89 8.31 -8.80
N ILE A 228 0.42 7.46 -7.87
CA ILE A 228 0.73 6.02 -7.81
C ILE A 228 0.33 5.35 -9.13
N ARG A 229 -0.89 5.59 -9.61
CA ARG A 229 -1.40 5.05 -10.88
C ARG A 229 -0.63 5.57 -12.09
N ASP A 230 -0.30 6.88 -12.15
CA ASP A 230 0.46 7.48 -13.26
C ASP A 230 1.85 6.84 -13.40
N MET A 231 2.47 6.46 -12.29
CA MET A 231 3.73 5.73 -12.29
C MET A 231 3.60 4.31 -12.88
N GLY A 232 2.39 3.74 -12.93
CA GLY A 232 2.13 2.39 -13.41
C GLY A 232 2.11 1.32 -12.32
N CYS A 233 1.96 1.72 -11.06
CA CYS A 233 1.74 0.79 -9.96
C CYS A 233 0.38 0.09 -10.09
N ASN A 234 0.36 -1.21 -9.81
CA ASN A 234 -0.84 -2.02 -9.70
C ASN A 234 -0.98 -2.69 -8.32
N ALA A 235 -0.07 -2.35 -7.39
CA ALA A 235 -0.13 -2.81 -6.01
C ALA A 235 0.35 -1.72 -5.03
N VAL A 236 -0.23 -1.72 -3.82
CA VAL A 236 0.17 -0.85 -2.70
C VAL A 236 0.20 -1.66 -1.41
N ARG A 237 1.27 -1.53 -0.64
CA ARG A 237 1.29 -1.95 0.76
C ARG A 237 0.98 -0.73 1.63
N MET A 238 -0.14 -0.76 2.32
CA MET A 238 -0.59 0.27 3.25
C MET A 238 0.12 0.07 4.58
N ALA A 239 1.33 0.62 4.67
CA ALA A 239 2.19 0.47 5.83
C ALA A 239 1.84 1.48 6.92
N HIS A 240 1.92 1.13 8.20
CA HIS A 240 2.03 -0.19 8.81
C HIS A 240 0.79 -0.43 9.69
N TYR A 241 -0.38 0.04 9.26
CA TYR A 241 -1.62 0.11 10.03
C TYR A 241 -2.82 0.27 9.09
N GLN A 242 -4.03 0.12 9.62
CA GLN A 242 -5.25 0.33 8.85
C GLN A 242 -5.36 1.77 8.33
N HIS A 243 -5.48 1.94 7.02
CA HIS A 243 -5.68 3.22 6.38
C HIS A 243 -7.16 3.66 6.35
N CYS A 244 -7.44 4.83 5.79
CA CYS A 244 -8.79 5.36 5.65
C CYS A 244 -9.60 4.51 4.65
N SER A 245 -10.89 4.29 4.93
CA SER A 245 -11.80 3.52 4.06
C SER A 245 -11.82 4.00 2.61
N GLN A 246 -11.68 5.33 2.40
CA GLN A 246 -11.62 5.87 1.04
C GLN A 246 -10.40 5.42 0.25
N GLU A 247 -9.26 5.15 0.89
CA GLU A 247 -8.06 4.68 0.19
C GLU A 247 -8.26 3.27 -0.37
N TYR A 248 -8.97 2.40 0.37
CA TYR A 248 -9.37 1.09 -0.16
C TYR A 248 -10.35 1.22 -1.33
N SER A 249 -11.33 2.14 -1.24
CA SER A 249 -12.26 2.41 -2.35
C SER A 249 -11.54 2.93 -3.59
N LEU A 250 -10.55 3.81 -3.44
CA LEU A 250 -9.70 4.26 -4.55
C LEU A 250 -8.91 3.12 -5.19
N CYS A 251 -8.41 2.17 -4.36
CA CYS A 251 -7.74 0.98 -4.87
C CYS A 251 -8.71 0.07 -5.63
N ASP A 252 -9.94 -0.09 -5.16
CA ASP A 252 -10.99 -0.85 -5.86
C ASP A 252 -11.29 -0.25 -7.22
N ASP A 253 -11.49 1.09 -7.27
CA ASP A 253 -11.84 1.84 -8.49
C ASP A 253 -10.69 1.91 -9.49
N PHE A 254 -9.45 1.94 -9.02
CA PHE A 254 -8.25 2.00 -9.88
C PHE A 254 -7.69 0.62 -10.22
N GLY A 255 -8.19 -0.45 -9.62
CA GLY A 255 -7.71 -1.81 -9.84
C GLY A 255 -6.36 -2.11 -9.18
N ILE A 256 -6.02 -1.43 -8.09
CA ILE A 256 -4.75 -1.58 -7.38
C ILE A 256 -4.90 -2.66 -6.32
N CYS A 257 -4.06 -3.71 -6.36
CA CYS A 257 -4.02 -4.74 -5.32
C CYS A 257 -3.45 -4.19 -4.01
N VAL A 258 -4.04 -4.59 -2.87
CA VAL A 258 -3.69 -4.05 -1.56
C VAL A 258 -3.16 -5.14 -0.63
N TRP A 259 -2.03 -4.86 -0.01
CA TRP A 259 -1.57 -5.46 1.24
C TRP A 259 -1.85 -4.45 2.36
N THR A 260 -2.71 -4.79 3.30
CA THR A 260 -3.00 -3.98 4.49
C THR A 260 -2.67 -4.74 5.76
N GLU A 261 -2.31 -4.05 6.85
CA GLU A 261 -1.78 -4.68 8.06
C GLU A 261 -2.19 -3.96 9.35
N ILE A 262 -2.07 -4.65 10.48
CA ILE A 262 -2.24 -4.05 11.81
C ILE A 262 -0.91 -3.51 12.34
N GLY A 263 -0.98 -2.59 13.29
CA GLY A 263 0.17 -1.83 13.80
C GLY A 263 1.16 -2.60 14.69
N ILE A 264 1.38 -3.90 14.46
CA ILE A 264 2.41 -4.66 15.18
C ILE A 264 3.74 -4.49 14.45
N ILE A 265 4.61 -3.61 14.97
CA ILE A 265 5.86 -3.21 14.34
C ILE A 265 7.00 -3.41 15.34
N ASN A 266 8.07 -4.09 14.91
CA ASN A 266 9.31 -4.36 15.62
C ASN A 266 9.14 -5.18 16.91
N LYS A 267 8.14 -4.89 17.74
CA LYS A 267 7.94 -5.50 19.06
C LYS A 267 6.48 -5.83 19.34
N MET A 268 6.28 -6.87 20.15
CA MET A 268 5.02 -7.20 20.82
C MET A 268 5.11 -7.04 22.33
N SER A 269 6.33 -6.94 22.88
CA SER A 269 6.57 -6.85 24.33
C SER A 269 7.35 -5.60 24.68
N PRO A 270 7.00 -4.91 25.77
CA PRO A 270 7.82 -3.86 26.37
C PRO A 270 9.03 -4.42 27.12
N ASP A 271 9.04 -5.72 27.41
CA ASP A 271 10.12 -6.41 28.13
C ASP A 271 11.32 -6.64 27.21
N GLU A 272 12.42 -5.96 27.47
CA GLU A 272 13.69 -6.08 26.72
C GLU A 272 14.54 -7.28 27.19
N SER A 273 14.08 -8.06 28.18
CA SER A 273 14.75 -9.30 28.57
C SER A 273 14.52 -10.38 27.50
N GLU A 274 15.32 -11.47 27.56
CA GLU A 274 15.16 -12.62 26.67
C GLU A 274 13.79 -13.31 26.78
N ARG A 275 13.02 -13.04 27.85
CA ARG A 275 11.69 -13.61 28.06
C ARG A 275 10.61 -12.94 27.23
N HIS A 276 10.75 -11.64 26.92
CA HIS A 276 9.81 -10.82 26.14
C HIS A 276 8.34 -11.02 26.57
N ILE A 277 8.05 -10.79 27.85
CA ILE A 277 6.71 -10.96 28.42
C ILE A 277 5.77 -9.90 27.86
N LEU A 278 4.60 -10.32 27.39
CA LEU A 278 3.58 -9.41 26.90
C LEU A 278 3.01 -8.56 28.03
N ALA A 279 2.67 -7.31 27.74
CA ALA A 279 1.91 -6.49 28.69
C ALA A 279 0.47 -6.97 28.77
N ASP A 280 -0.13 -6.83 29.97
CA ASP A 280 -1.56 -7.10 30.18
C ASP A 280 -2.40 -6.25 29.20
N GLY A 281 -3.32 -6.87 28.48
CA GLY A 281 -4.19 -6.23 27.50
C GLY A 281 -3.66 -6.15 26.08
N PHE A 282 -2.35 -6.42 25.84
CA PHE A 282 -1.79 -6.35 24.48
C PHE A 282 -2.42 -7.36 23.52
N ALA A 283 -2.63 -8.59 23.97
CA ALA A 283 -3.21 -9.64 23.14
C ALA A 283 -4.65 -9.31 22.73
N GLU A 284 -5.45 -8.78 23.66
CA GLU A 284 -6.82 -8.34 23.41
C GLU A 284 -6.87 -7.17 22.42
N ASN A 285 -6.00 -6.16 22.60
CA ASN A 285 -5.92 -5.02 21.71
C ASN A 285 -5.48 -5.43 20.29
N ALA A 286 -4.47 -6.30 20.19
CA ALA A 286 -4.01 -6.80 18.88
C ALA A 286 -5.13 -7.56 18.13
N LYS A 287 -5.90 -8.41 18.85
CA LYS A 287 -7.06 -9.11 18.29
C LYS A 287 -8.18 -8.15 17.88
N GLN A 288 -8.45 -7.13 18.70
CA GLN A 288 -9.42 -6.07 18.39
C GLN A 288 -9.04 -5.37 17.07
N GLN A 289 -7.78 -4.88 16.95
CA GLN A 289 -7.32 -4.19 15.74
C GLN A 289 -7.42 -5.09 14.50
N LEU A 290 -7.11 -6.39 14.63
CA LEU A 290 -7.22 -7.33 13.51
C LEU A 290 -8.67 -7.59 13.08
N LEU A 291 -9.59 -7.73 14.04
CA LEU A 291 -11.02 -7.86 13.77
C LEU A 291 -11.59 -6.61 13.08
N GLU A 292 -11.22 -5.42 13.57
CA GLU A 292 -11.60 -4.15 12.98
C GLU A 292 -11.07 -4.02 11.56
N LEU A 293 -9.79 -4.32 11.32
CA LEU A 293 -9.19 -4.29 9.99
C LEU A 293 -9.96 -5.18 9.00
N ILE A 294 -10.19 -6.45 9.36
CA ILE A 294 -10.83 -7.42 8.47
C ILE A 294 -12.31 -7.07 8.26
N ARG A 295 -13.06 -6.83 9.33
CA ARG A 295 -14.51 -6.64 9.23
C ARG A 295 -14.91 -5.34 8.55
N GLN A 296 -14.16 -4.24 8.79
CA GLN A 296 -14.43 -2.95 8.16
C GLN A 296 -14.10 -2.94 6.67
N ASN A 297 -13.17 -3.80 6.23
CA ASN A 297 -12.65 -3.78 4.87
C ASN A 297 -12.95 -5.09 4.10
N TYR A 298 -13.85 -5.92 4.59
CA TYR A 298 -14.15 -7.26 4.03
C TYR A 298 -14.57 -7.22 2.56
N ASN A 299 -15.38 -6.21 2.17
CA ASN A 299 -15.99 -6.16 0.84
C ASN A 299 -15.07 -5.61 -0.26
N HIS A 300 -13.88 -5.08 0.09
CA HIS A 300 -12.94 -4.49 -0.88
C HIS A 300 -12.24 -5.57 -1.72
N PRO A 301 -12.48 -5.68 -3.04
CA PRO A 301 -11.82 -6.67 -3.90
C PRO A 301 -10.34 -6.41 -4.09
N SER A 302 -9.89 -5.17 -3.93
CA SER A 302 -8.48 -4.79 -4.03
C SER A 302 -7.60 -5.49 -2.99
N ILE A 303 -8.12 -5.74 -1.79
CA ILE A 303 -7.35 -6.38 -0.71
C ILE A 303 -7.08 -7.85 -1.07
N ILE A 304 -5.80 -8.21 -1.13
CA ILE A 304 -5.34 -9.58 -1.39
C ILE A 304 -4.60 -10.18 -0.19
N LEU A 305 -4.09 -9.35 0.74
CA LEU A 305 -3.32 -9.77 1.89
C LEU A 305 -3.75 -9.07 3.17
N TRP A 306 -3.93 -9.85 4.24
CA TRP A 306 -4.01 -9.37 5.61
C TRP A 306 -2.66 -9.54 6.30
N GLY A 307 -2.00 -8.43 6.63
CA GLY A 307 -0.71 -8.39 7.33
C GLY A 307 -0.88 -8.42 8.85
N ILE A 308 -0.11 -9.26 9.52
CA ILE A 308 -0.17 -9.44 10.97
C ILE A 308 0.92 -8.63 11.67
N SER A 309 2.13 -8.57 11.10
CA SER A 309 3.24 -7.85 11.71
C SER A 309 4.28 -7.39 10.71
N ASN A 310 5.10 -6.42 11.12
CA ASN A 310 6.29 -5.96 10.41
C ASN A 310 7.52 -6.05 11.29
N GLU A 311 8.59 -6.68 10.78
CA GLU A 311 9.96 -6.67 11.35
C GLU A 311 10.05 -7.02 12.84
N LEU A 312 9.41 -8.09 13.28
CA LEU A 312 9.54 -8.51 14.68
C LEU A 312 11.00 -8.82 15.02
N HIS A 313 11.51 -8.18 16.07
CA HIS A 313 12.86 -8.41 16.59
C HIS A 313 12.88 -9.25 17.87
N GLN A 314 11.70 -9.56 18.41
CA GLN A 314 11.52 -10.32 19.63
C GLN A 314 10.81 -11.64 19.33
N MET A 315 11.24 -12.72 19.99
CA MET A 315 10.59 -14.02 19.84
C MET A 315 10.70 -14.81 21.14
N SER A 316 9.55 -15.06 21.76
CA SER A 316 9.39 -15.96 22.92
C SER A 316 8.27 -16.96 22.62
N ASP A 317 8.04 -17.90 23.55
CA ASP A 317 6.90 -18.83 23.41
C ASP A 317 5.56 -18.08 23.46
N GLU A 318 5.47 -17.05 24.27
CA GLU A 318 4.28 -16.21 24.43
C GLU A 318 3.99 -15.40 23.16
N ILE A 319 5.00 -14.74 22.57
CA ILE A 319 4.88 -14.01 21.32
C ILE A 319 4.49 -14.95 20.17
N PHE A 320 5.13 -16.11 20.09
CA PHE A 320 4.80 -17.11 19.06
C PHE A 320 3.35 -17.61 19.19
N ALA A 321 2.90 -17.87 20.43
CA ALA A 321 1.53 -18.29 20.69
C ALA A 321 0.51 -17.22 20.28
N LEU A 322 0.74 -15.96 20.69
CA LEU A 322 -0.14 -14.85 20.29
C LEU A 322 -0.17 -14.66 18.78
N TYR A 323 1.02 -14.73 18.12
CA TYR A 323 1.07 -14.60 16.66
C TYR A 323 0.22 -15.69 15.98
N LYS A 324 0.33 -16.94 16.48
CA LYS A 324 -0.50 -18.04 15.97
C LYS A 324 -1.99 -17.80 16.20
N GLU A 325 -2.38 -17.27 17.36
CA GLU A 325 -3.78 -16.91 17.62
C GLU A 325 -4.29 -15.82 16.67
N LEU A 326 -3.47 -14.82 16.34
CA LEU A 326 -3.81 -13.78 15.37
C LEU A 326 -3.96 -14.37 13.95
N TYR A 327 -3.06 -15.26 13.54
CA TYR A 327 -3.17 -15.96 12.26
C TYR A 327 -4.45 -16.80 12.18
N ASP A 328 -4.73 -17.62 13.21
CA ASP A 328 -5.92 -18.47 13.28
C ASP A 328 -7.21 -17.61 13.28
N LEU A 329 -7.19 -16.46 13.99
CA LEU A 329 -8.29 -15.49 13.98
C LEU A 329 -8.53 -14.92 12.59
N ALA A 330 -7.48 -14.48 11.90
CA ALA A 330 -7.60 -13.97 10.53
C ALA A 330 -8.14 -15.02 9.57
N CYS A 331 -7.72 -16.28 9.70
CA CYS A 331 -8.24 -17.39 8.90
C CYS A 331 -9.73 -17.67 9.17
N LYS A 332 -10.17 -17.51 10.41
CA LYS A 332 -11.57 -17.68 10.82
C LYS A 332 -12.47 -16.55 10.31
N GLU A 333 -11.99 -15.31 10.37
CA GLU A 333 -12.79 -14.14 9.94
C GLU A 333 -12.86 -14.04 8.40
N ASP A 334 -11.78 -14.38 7.71
CA ASP A 334 -11.73 -14.37 6.24
C ASP A 334 -10.83 -15.49 5.72
N ASN A 335 -11.42 -16.46 5.05
CA ASN A 335 -10.72 -17.57 4.40
C ASN A 335 -10.47 -17.35 2.90
N THR A 336 -10.83 -16.17 2.37
CA THR A 336 -10.72 -15.84 0.94
C THR A 336 -9.42 -15.08 0.61
N ARG A 337 -8.80 -14.45 1.60
CA ARG A 337 -7.56 -13.70 1.43
C ARG A 337 -6.40 -14.36 2.17
N LEU A 338 -5.19 -14.16 1.64
CA LEU A 338 -3.96 -14.71 2.23
C LEU A 338 -3.51 -13.87 3.44
N LYS A 339 -2.85 -14.54 4.39
CA LYS A 339 -2.27 -13.93 5.60
C LYS A 339 -0.77 -13.86 5.45
N THR A 340 -0.19 -12.74 5.87
CA THR A 340 1.23 -12.45 5.66
C THR A 340 1.85 -11.67 6.81
N TYR A 341 3.15 -11.57 6.79
CA TYR A 341 3.95 -10.62 7.57
C TYR A 341 5.16 -10.17 6.76
N ALA A 342 5.76 -9.04 7.14
CA ALA A 342 7.04 -8.61 6.61
C ALA A 342 8.16 -8.97 7.59
N ASP A 343 9.27 -9.54 7.08
CA ASP A 343 10.37 -10.05 7.89
C ASP A 343 11.73 -9.48 7.43
N ASN A 344 12.57 -9.15 8.40
CA ASN A 344 13.97 -8.78 8.17
C ASN A 344 14.97 -9.72 8.87
N GLN A 345 14.52 -10.68 9.71
CA GLN A 345 15.38 -11.50 10.55
C GLN A 345 15.93 -12.74 9.82
N LEU A 346 15.12 -13.50 9.11
CA LEU A 346 15.48 -14.69 8.32
C LEU A 346 16.16 -15.83 9.10
N TYR A 347 15.95 -15.96 10.42
CA TYR A 347 16.56 -17.01 11.22
C TYR A 347 15.64 -17.54 12.31
N GLY A 348 15.96 -18.73 12.81
CA GLY A 348 15.34 -19.33 13.99
C GLY A 348 13.82 -19.46 13.91
N ARG A 349 13.13 -19.07 14.96
CA ARG A 349 11.68 -19.17 15.11
C ARG A 349 10.90 -18.16 14.24
N PHE A 350 11.52 -17.07 13.79
CA PHE A 350 10.87 -16.13 12.88
C PHE A 350 10.43 -16.82 11.59
N LEU A 351 11.22 -17.75 11.07
CA LEU A 351 10.89 -18.55 9.88
C LEU A 351 9.74 -19.54 10.10
N GLN A 352 9.36 -19.80 11.37
CA GLN A 352 8.32 -20.76 11.73
C GLN A 352 6.96 -20.09 11.97
N LEU A 353 6.89 -18.77 11.93
CA LEU A 353 5.62 -18.04 12.07
C LEU A 353 4.65 -18.49 10.96
N PRO A 354 3.38 -18.80 11.32
CA PRO A 354 2.40 -19.21 10.34
C PRO A 354 2.05 -18.05 9.42
N ALA A 355 2.08 -18.30 8.12
CA ALA A 355 1.66 -17.39 7.07
C ALA A 355 1.43 -18.17 5.78
N ASP A 356 0.54 -17.68 4.93
CA ASP A 356 0.32 -18.23 3.59
C ASP A 356 1.47 -17.80 2.66
N VAL A 357 1.91 -16.56 2.79
CA VAL A 357 3.07 -15.97 2.09
C VAL A 357 3.85 -15.05 3.03
N VAL A 358 5.11 -14.78 2.71
CA VAL A 358 5.98 -13.90 3.52
C VAL A 358 6.61 -12.85 2.63
N GLY A 359 6.61 -11.59 3.08
CA GLY A 359 7.37 -10.50 2.47
C GLY A 359 8.70 -10.29 3.20
N TYR A 360 9.75 -9.93 2.45
CA TYR A 360 11.07 -9.70 3.03
C TYR A 360 11.50 -8.25 2.82
N ASN A 361 11.86 -7.59 3.93
CA ASN A 361 12.45 -6.25 3.91
C ASN A 361 13.95 -6.39 3.68
N ARG A 362 14.43 -5.96 2.48
CA ARG A 362 15.82 -6.10 2.08
C ARG A 362 16.31 -4.86 1.34
N TYR A 363 17.41 -4.30 1.83
CA TYR A 363 17.93 -3.01 1.38
C TYR A 363 19.35 -3.11 0.83
N PHE A 364 19.58 -4.08 -0.10
CA PHE A 364 20.86 -4.21 -0.82
C PHE A 364 21.24 -2.90 -1.51
N GLY A 365 22.50 -2.50 -1.37
CA GLY A 365 23.01 -1.24 -1.91
C GLY A 365 22.64 0.00 -1.10
N TRP A 366 21.86 -0.15 -0.01
CA TRP A 366 21.55 0.94 0.91
C TRP A 366 22.22 0.71 2.28
N TYR A 367 21.71 -0.21 3.09
CA TYR A 367 22.38 -0.58 4.34
C TYR A 367 23.56 -1.51 4.05
N LYS A 368 24.76 -1.16 4.59
CA LYS A 368 26.01 -1.85 4.27
C LYS A 368 26.00 -3.33 4.65
N GLU A 369 25.34 -3.67 5.74
CA GLU A 369 25.15 -5.05 6.20
C GLU A 369 24.25 -5.89 5.28
N ALA A 370 23.43 -5.28 4.45
CA ALA A 370 22.62 -5.98 3.47
C ALA A 370 23.43 -6.42 2.24
N GLY A 371 24.54 -5.73 1.93
CA GLY A 371 25.40 -6.01 0.78
C GLY A 371 25.17 -5.11 -0.43
N ASP A 372 25.94 -5.34 -1.50
CA ASP A 372 25.88 -4.59 -2.73
C ASP A 372 24.60 -4.88 -3.53
N ALA A 373 24.04 -3.85 -4.15
CA ALA A 373 22.84 -3.93 -4.99
C ALA A 373 22.95 -4.96 -6.12
N GLU A 374 24.12 -5.14 -6.71
CA GLU A 374 24.34 -6.08 -7.82
C GLU A 374 24.19 -7.55 -7.39
N HIS A 375 24.31 -7.87 -6.10
CA HIS A 375 24.15 -9.22 -5.55
C HIS A 375 22.71 -9.54 -5.07
N PHE A 376 21.77 -8.60 -5.17
CA PHE A 376 20.43 -8.82 -4.66
C PHE A 376 19.73 -9.99 -5.38
N GLY A 377 19.87 -10.06 -6.70
CA GLY A 377 19.31 -11.15 -7.48
C GLY A 377 19.89 -12.52 -7.15
N GLU A 378 21.20 -12.60 -6.91
CA GLU A 378 21.87 -13.83 -6.48
C GLU A 378 21.34 -14.29 -5.12
N TRP A 379 21.17 -13.35 -4.18
CA TRP A 379 20.57 -13.65 -2.89
C TRP A 379 19.15 -14.21 -3.04
N LEU A 380 18.31 -13.62 -3.90
CA LEU A 380 16.96 -14.11 -4.20
C LEU A 380 16.98 -15.54 -4.75
N ASP A 381 17.85 -15.84 -5.70
CA ASP A 381 17.98 -17.16 -6.31
C ASP A 381 18.40 -18.22 -5.28
N LEU A 382 19.41 -17.90 -4.44
CA LEU A 382 19.86 -18.78 -3.37
C LEU A 382 18.75 -19.01 -2.33
N TYR A 383 18.01 -17.94 -1.98
CA TYR A 383 16.92 -18.05 -1.03
C TYR A 383 15.77 -18.89 -1.58
N HIS A 384 15.40 -18.69 -2.85
CA HIS A 384 14.37 -19.45 -3.54
C HIS A 384 14.67 -20.97 -3.58
N ILE A 385 15.91 -21.35 -3.88
CA ILE A 385 16.35 -22.74 -3.91
C ILE A 385 16.40 -23.34 -2.49
N SER A 386 16.81 -22.56 -1.48
CA SER A 386 17.07 -23.05 -0.13
C SER A 386 15.82 -23.21 0.74
N LYS A 387 14.69 -22.63 0.37
CA LYS A 387 13.48 -22.57 1.19
C LYS A 387 12.34 -23.39 0.61
N GLU A 388 11.61 -24.04 1.53
CA GLU A 388 10.50 -24.94 1.27
C GLU A 388 9.38 -24.27 0.46
N LYS A 389 9.58 -24.05 -0.83
CA LYS A 389 8.53 -23.64 -1.81
C LYS A 389 7.54 -22.54 -1.34
N ARG A 390 7.94 -21.68 -0.42
CA ARG A 390 7.12 -20.50 -0.08
C ARG A 390 7.30 -19.46 -1.16
N PRO A 391 6.22 -18.86 -1.68
CA PRO A 391 6.31 -17.77 -2.64
C PRO A 391 7.10 -16.58 -2.05
N ILE A 392 8.02 -16.02 -2.84
CA ILE A 392 8.90 -14.94 -2.39
C ILE A 392 8.36 -13.57 -2.84
N CYS A 393 8.30 -12.65 -1.89
CA CYS A 393 7.99 -11.24 -2.11
C CYS A 393 9.05 -10.37 -1.42
N ILE A 394 9.42 -9.26 -2.05
CA ILE A 394 10.16 -8.19 -1.38
C ILE A 394 9.16 -7.12 -0.95
N SER A 395 8.88 -7.08 0.35
CA SER A 395 7.93 -6.14 0.94
C SER A 395 8.49 -4.74 1.11
N GLU A 396 9.84 -4.62 1.20
CA GLU A 396 10.51 -3.32 1.22
C GLU A 396 11.89 -3.40 0.59
N TYR A 397 12.20 -2.43 -0.28
CA TYR A 397 13.53 -2.17 -0.84
C TYR A 397 13.65 -0.72 -1.29
N GLY A 398 14.87 -0.20 -1.39
CA GLY A 398 15.14 1.13 -1.89
C GLY A 398 16.23 1.85 -1.10
N GLY A 399 16.33 3.15 -1.28
CA GLY A 399 17.30 4.01 -0.63
C GLY A 399 16.83 5.45 -0.57
N GLY A 400 17.44 6.27 0.28
CA GLY A 400 17.16 7.69 0.40
C GLY A 400 17.64 8.51 -0.79
N GLY A 401 17.00 9.65 -1.02
CA GLY A 401 17.38 10.59 -2.06
C GLY A 401 16.87 12.00 -1.78
N ALA A 402 17.80 12.90 -1.47
CA ALA A 402 17.52 14.30 -1.22
C ALA A 402 17.65 15.11 -2.52
N LEU A 403 16.63 15.92 -2.84
CA LEU A 403 16.61 16.74 -4.09
C LEU A 403 17.76 17.74 -4.20
N THR A 404 18.36 18.11 -3.09
CA THR A 404 19.46 19.08 -3.02
C THR A 404 20.84 18.46 -3.17
N GLN A 405 20.92 17.11 -3.15
CA GLN A 405 22.18 16.40 -3.12
C GLN A 405 22.43 15.60 -4.39
N HIS A 406 23.55 15.90 -5.05
CA HIS A 406 23.99 15.23 -6.27
C HIS A 406 25.50 15.06 -6.25
N LYS A 407 26.02 13.99 -6.85
CA LYS A 407 27.46 13.74 -6.97
C LYS A 407 27.74 12.87 -8.19
N ASP A 408 28.72 13.28 -9.00
CA ASP A 408 29.25 12.42 -10.09
C ASP A 408 30.18 11.34 -9.52
N GLY A 409 30.10 10.12 -10.06
CA GLY A 409 31.01 9.03 -9.72
C GLY A 409 30.89 8.54 -8.26
N ILE A 410 29.67 8.23 -7.82
CA ILE A 410 29.39 7.80 -6.45
C ILE A 410 29.97 6.42 -6.18
N ASP A 411 30.81 6.32 -5.14
CA ASP A 411 31.19 5.06 -4.50
C ASP A 411 30.22 4.81 -3.33
N TRP A 412 29.29 3.86 -3.48
CA TRP A 412 28.24 3.63 -2.50
C TRP A 412 28.77 3.28 -1.10
N LEU A 413 29.91 2.59 -1.00
CA LEU A 413 30.51 2.21 0.28
C LEU A 413 31.04 3.41 1.09
N ASN A 414 31.58 4.42 0.37
CA ASN A 414 32.24 5.55 1.00
C ASN A 414 31.43 6.84 0.94
N ASP A 415 30.60 7.01 -0.08
CA ASP A 415 29.84 8.24 -0.31
C ASP A 415 28.46 8.20 0.33
N ILE A 416 27.79 7.03 0.35
CA ILE A 416 26.45 6.90 0.94
C ILE A 416 26.56 6.69 2.45
N ASP A 417 25.72 7.41 3.18
CA ASP A 417 25.62 7.30 4.62
C ASP A 417 24.15 7.09 5.02
N PRO A 418 23.66 5.85 5.09
CA PRO A 418 22.25 5.54 5.31
C PRO A 418 21.64 6.11 6.60
N ASN A 419 22.48 6.38 7.59
CA ASN A 419 22.10 6.92 8.90
C ASN A 419 22.63 8.34 9.12
N GLY A 420 23.10 9.01 8.07
CA GLY A 420 23.69 10.35 8.13
C GLY A 420 23.17 11.25 7.02
N ALA A 421 23.94 12.31 6.71
CA ALA A 421 23.44 13.39 5.87
C ALA A 421 23.56 13.15 4.35
N ARG A 422 24.24 12.09 3.87
CA ARG A 422 24.58 11.96 2.44
C ARG A 422 23.66 11.01 1.70
N HIS A 423 22.57 11.55 1.15
CA HIS A 423 21.53 10.86 0.40
C HIS A 423 21.37 11.46 -1.00
N TYR A 424 22.24 11.09 -1.93
CA TYR A 424 22.24 11.66 -3.29
C TYR A 424 21.07 11.16 -4.13
N GLU A 425 20.29 12.08 -4.74
CA GLU A 425 19.14 11.75 -5.60
C GLU A 425 19.53 10.83 -6.77
N ASN A 426 20.65 11.12 -7.41
CA ASN A 426 21.12 10.32 -8.54
C ASN A 426 21.63 8.92 -8.13
N TYR A 427 22.07 8.73 -6.88
CA TYR A 427 22.32 7.38 -6.36
C TYR A 427 21.02 6.61 -6.12
N GLN A 428 20.00 7.25 -5.55
CA GLN A 428 18.69 6.61 -5.37
C GLN A 428 18.20 6.05 -6.72
N SER A 429 18.20 6.86 -7.77
CA SER A 429 17.74 6.40 -9.08
C SER A 429 18.59 5.26 -9.65
N GLN A 430 19.92 5.32 -9.51
CA GLN A 430 20.84 4.25 -9.93
C GLN A 430 20.57 2.94 -9.16
N LEU A 431 20.36 3.02 -7.85
CA LEU A 431 20.04 1.87 -7.01
C LEU A 431 18.77 1.16 -7.51
N HIS A 432 17.71 1.94 -7.77
CA HIS A 432 16.45 1.40 -8.28
C HIS A 432 16.60 0.78 -9.67
N GLU A 433 17.41 1.33 -10.55
CA GLU A 433 17.73 0.73 -11.87
C GLU A 433 18.39 -0.64 -11.72
N ILE A 434 19.41 -0.75 -10.85
CA ILE A 434 20.16 -1.98 -10.59
C ILE A 434 19.24 -3.06 -10.02
N VAL A 435 18.48 -2.71 -9.00
CA VAL A 435 17.60 -3.65 -8.30
C VAL A 435 16.47 -4.13 -9.20
N TRP A 436 15.77 -3.20 -9.87
CA TRP A 436 14.63 -3.57 -10.73
C TRP A 436 15.04 -4.45 -11.92
N ARG A 437 16.19 -4.22 -12.52
CA ARG A 437 16.73 -5.10 -13.57
C ARG A 437 16.82 -6.56 -13.11
N GLN A 438 17.22 -6.78 -11.85
CA GLN A 438 17.32 -8.12 -11.27
C GLN A 438 15.96 -8.71 -10.92
N PHE A 439 15.04 -7.89 -10.40
CA PHE A 439 13.69 -8.33 -10.03
C PHE A 439 12.87 -8.73 -11.26
N SER A 440 12.88 -7.91 -12.29
CA SER A 440 12.11 -8.14 -13.53
C SER A 440 12.53 -9.40 -14.30
N ALA A 441 13.73 -9.93 -14.04
CA ALA A 441 14.23 -11.17 -14.62
C ALA A 441 13.73 -12.44 -13.88
N ARG A 442 13.04 -12.30 -12.73
CA ARG A 442 12.67 -13.41 -11.82
C ARG A 442 11.17 -13.55 -11.68
N LYS A 443 10.58 -14.47 -12.43
CA LYS A 443 9.13 -14.71 -12.42
C LYS A 443 8.61 -15.19 -11.06
N TYR A 444 9.42 -15.95 -10.32
CA TYR A 444 9.05 -16.46 -8.99
C TYR A 444 8.89 -15.37 -7.94
N LEU A 445 9.47 -14.17 -8.17
CA LEU A 445 9.24 -13.00 -7.34
C LEU A 445 7.84 -12.44 -7.67
N TRP A 446 6.83 -12.86 -6.90
CA TRP A 446 5.44 -12.55 -7.22
C TRP A 446 5.07 -11.08 -6.99
N ALA A 447 5.80 -10.36 -6.13
CA ALA A 447 5.64 -8.93 -5.90
C ALA A 447 6.92 -8.30 -5.35
N ALA A 448 7.09 -7.00 -5.61
CA ALA A 448 8.10 -6.17 -4.98
C ALA A 448 7.52 -4.78 -4.70
N PHE A 449 7.72 -4.30 -3.45
CA PHE A 449 7.18 -3.02 -2.99
C PHE A 449 8.31 -2.07 -2.65
N VAL A 450 8.42 -0.97 -3.39
CA VAL A 450 9.41 0.08 -3.11
C VAL A 450 9.12 0.72 -1.76
N TRP A 451 10.10 0.89 -0.91
CA TRP A 451 10.04 1.75 0.26
C TRP A 451 10.66 3.11 -0.08
N CYS A 452 9.84 4.14 -0.29
CA CYS A 452 8.37 4.16 -0.32
C CYS A 452 7.86 5.11 -1.43
N MET A 453 6.56 5.36 -1.53
CA MET A 453 6.03 6.26 -2.56
C MET A 453 6.36 7.72 -2.31
N PHE A 454 6.15 8.19 -1.08
CA PHE A 454 6.38 9.57 -0.67
C PHE A 454 7.29 9.62 0.56
N ASP A 455 8.13 10.64 0.65
CA ASP A 455 8.80 10.99 1.90
C ASP A 455 7.74 11.26 2.98
N PHE A 456 8.05 10.91 4.23
CA PHE A 456 7.11 11.03 5.33
C PHE A 456 7.80 11.41 6.64
N PRO A 457 7.08 11.98 7.63
CA PRO A 457 7.67 12.39 8.89
C PRO A 457 8.10 11.17 9.72
N SER A 458 9.32 11.23 10.19
CA SER A 458 9.94 10.24 11.08
C SER A 458 10.81 10.98 12.10
N SER A 459 10.22 11.31 13.24
CA SER A 459 10.83 12.20 14.25
C SER A 459 12.15 11.69 14.84
N GLY A 460 12.40 10.38 14.73
CA GLY A 460 13.65 9.76 15.20
C GLY A 460 14.80 9.80 14.19
N ARG A 461 14.59 10.30 12.96
CA ARG A 461 15.63 10.32 11.92
C ARG A 461 16.35 11.68 11.87
N GLU A 462 17.69 11.61 11.80
CA GLU A 462 18.56 12.79 11.64
C GLU A 462 19.41 12.64 10.35
N GLU A 463 18.82 12.19 9.28
CA GLU A 463 19.48 11.81 8.03
C GLU A 463 18.97 12.63 6.84
N GLY A 464 19.71 12.57 5.72
CA GLY A 464 19.38 13.32 4.52
C GLY A 464 19.58 14.82 4.66
N ASP A 465 18.76 15.63 3.99
CA ASP A 465 18.76 17.09 4.06
C ASP A 465 17.65 17.67 4.93
N THR A 466 16.75 16.83 5.43
CA THR A 466 15.59 17.25 6.23
C THR A 466 15.45 16.39 7.48
N ILE A 467 15.88 16.92 8.63
CA ILE A 467 15.77 16.24 9.92
C ILE A 467 14.31 15.94 10.26
N GLY A 468 14.04 14.77 10.83
CA GLY A 468 12.70 14.32 11.20
C GLY A 468 11.88 13.80 10.04
N GLN A 469 12.54 13.39 8.95
CA GLN A 469 11.91 12.85 7.75
C GLN A 469 12.61 11.58 7.27
N ASN A 470 11.85 10.60 6.81
CA ASN A 470 12.35 9.50 5.97
C ASN A 470 12.28 9.96 4.52
N ASP A 471 13.43 10.01 3.83
CA ASP A 471 13.57 10.53 2.47
C ASP A 471 13.72 9.44 1.39
N LYS A 472 13.31 8.19 1.74
CA LYS A 472 13.32 7.06 0.79
C LYS A 472 12.16 7.10 -0.23
N GLY A 473 11.29 8.12 -0.17
CA GLY A 473 10.22 8.33 -1.13
C GLY A 473 10.71 8.45 -2.57
N LEU A 474 9.93 7.92 -3.52
CA LEU A 474 10.10 8.21 -4.95
C LEU A 474 9.64 9.63 -5.30
N CYS A 475 8.82 10.22 -4.45
CA CYS A 475 8.45 11.63 -4.45
C CYS A 475 8.73 12.23 -3.07
N THR A 476 8.95 13.55 -3.02
CA THR A 476 9.05 14.25 -1.73
C THR A 476 7.71 14.24 -0.99
N ARG A 477 7.73 14.68 0.26
CA ARG A 477 6.52 14.86 1.07
C ARG A 477 5.53 15.86 0.45
N GLU A 478 6.02 16.84 -0.31
CA GLU A 478 5.23 17.79 -1.10
C GLU A 478 4.73 17.21 -2.43
N ARG A 479 4.99 15.92 -2.71
CA ARG A 479 4.63 15.20 -3.94
C ARG A 479 5.40 15.66 -5.18
N ILE A 480 6.63 16.15 -5.00
CA ILE A 480 7.54 16.43 -6.12
C ILE A 480 8.24 15.12 -6.52
N PRO A 481 8.03 14.64 -7.77
CA PRO A 481 8.68 13.41 -8.22
C PRO A 481 10.22 13.56 -8.27
N LYS A 482 10.93 12.54 -7.77
CA LYS A 482 12.39 12.38 -7.89
C LYS A 482 12.74 11.62 -9.18
N ASP A 483 14.01 11.56 -9.52
CA ASP A 483 14.46 10.85 -10.73
C ASP A 483 14.02 9.37 -10.74
N ALA A 484 14.07 8.69 -9.61
CA ALA A 484 13.63 7.30 -9.46
C ALA A 484 12.14 7.07 -9.77
N TYR A 485 11.26 8.06 -9.52
CA TYR A 485 9.87 7.99 -9.95
C TYR A 485 9.75 7.85 -11.48
N PHE A 486 10.49 8.66 -12.22
CA PHE A 486 10.45 8.64 -13.70
C PHE A 486 11.11 7.39 -14.28
N PHE A 487 12.08 6.79 -13.57
CA PHE A 487 12.57 5.46 -13.92
C PHE A 487 11.43 4.45 -13.90
N TYR A 488 10.72 4.30 -12.76
CA TYR A 488 9.61 3.36 -12.65
C TYR A 488 8.46 3.69 -13.60
N ARG A 489 8.13 4.97 -13.78
CA ARG A 489 7.12 5.39 -14.76
C ARG A 489 7.49 4.97 -16.18
N SER A 490 8.76 4.99 -16.54
CA SER A 490 9.21 4.53 -17.86
C SER A 490 9.15 3.02 -18.04
N VAL A 491 9.21 2.24 -16.93
CA VAL A 491 9.21 0.78 -16.95
C VAL A 491 7.81 0.18 -16.74
N TRP A 492 7.02 0.75 -15.83
CA TRP A 492 5.74 0.19 -15.40
C TRP A 492 4.52 0.79 -16.12
N SER A 493 4.60 2.07 -16.49
CA SER A 493 3.48 2.76 -17.11
C SER A 493 3.44 2.57 -18.63
N SER A 494 2.22 2.42 -19.18
CA SER A 494 1.99 2.50 -20.61
C SER A 494 1.99 3.94 -21.14
N GLU A 495 1.92 4.93 -20.23
CA GLU A 495 1.93 6.34 -20.57
C GLU A 495 3.29 6.78 -21.14
N LYS A 496 3.25 7.54 -22.23
CA LYS A 496 4.43 8.03 -22.95
C LYS A 496 5.33 8.88 -22.03
N THR A 497 6.45 8.33 -21.64
CA THR A 497 7.43 8.91 -20.72
C THR A 497 8.69 9.34 -21.44
N ILE A 498 9.17 10.54 -21.18
CA ILE A 498 10.50 11.04 -21.48
C ILE A 498 10.95 11.97 -20.36
N TYR A 499 12.16 11.73 -19.81
CA TYR A 499 12.68 12.48 -18.68
C TYR A 499 14.20 12.47 -18.67
N ILE A 500 14.81 13.67 -18.72
CA ILE A 500 16.25 13.87 -18.54
C ILE A 500 16.53 13.85 -17.04
N THR A 501 17.37 12.91 -16.59
CA THR A 501 17.74 12.76 -15.17
C THR A 501 18.68 13.87 -14.69
N GLU A 502 18.94 13.88 -13.39
CA GLU A 502 19.87 14.82 -12.74
C GLU A 502 19.59 16.30 -13.07
N ARG A 503 18.33 16.62 -13.36
CA ARG A 503 17.91 17.96 -13.77
C ARG A 503 18.13 19.04 -12.72
N ARG A 504 18.23 18.63 -11.44
CA ARG A 504 18.46 19.51 -10.28
C ARG A 504 19.95 19.75 -10.06
N HIS A 505 20.80 18.87 -10.54
CA HIS A 505 22.25 19.05 -10.60
C HIS A 505 22.59 19.99 -11.76
N ASN A 506 22.23 21.26 -11.62
CA ASN A 506 22.24 22.23 -12.72
C ASN A 506 23.58 22.93 -12.95
N VAL A 507 24.55 22.77 -12.05
CA VAL A 507 25.96 23.20 -12.23
C VAL A 507 26.79 21.94 -12.46
N ARG A 508 27.39 21.82 -13.63
CA ARG A 508 28.08 20.59 -14.08
C ARG A 508 29.49 20.89 -14.57
N PRO A 509 30.43 19.94 -14.45
CA PRO A 509 31.70 20.08 -15.10
C PRO A 509 31.54 20.20 -16.62
N CYS A 510 32.44 20.94 -17.29
CA CYS A 510 32.40 21.11 -18.76
C CYS A 510 32.46 19.79 -19.55
N ASN A 511 33.00 18.75 -18.96
CA ASN A 511 32.97 17.38 -19.49
C ASN A 511 32.04 16.57 -18.60
N VAL A 512 30.74 16.57 -18.93
CA VAL A 512 29.70 15.79 -18.20
C VAL A 512 29.94 14.31 -18.50
N PRO A 513 30.12 13.45 -17.46
CA PRO A 513 30.44 12.03 -17.67
C PRO A 513 29.41 11.33 -18.54
N PHE A 514 28.12 11.59 -18.28
CA PHE A 514 27.01 11.06 -19.08
C PHE A 514 25.76 11.96 -18.98
N ILE A 515 24.89 11.82 -19.97
CA ILE A 515 23.50 12.29 -19.91
C ILE A 515 22.62 11.06 -20.01
N LYS A 516 21.76 10.86 -19.02
CA LYS A 516 20.84 9.73 -18.91
C LYS A 516 19.40 10.20 -19.07
N ILE A 517 18.61 9.43 -19.83
CA ILE A 517 17.21 9.75 -20.13
C ILE A 517 16.37 8.51 -19.90
N TYR A 518 15.30 8.64 -19.11
CA TYR A 518 14.30 7.60 -18.94
C TYR A 518 13.17 7.76 -19.97
N SER A 519 12.90 6.71 -20.73
CA SER A 519 11.82 6.74 -21.72
C SER A 519 11.37 5.34 -22.14
N ASN A 520 10.07 5.18 -22.35
CA ASN A 520 9.49 3.99 -22.99
C ASN A 520 9.29 4.19 -24.52
N SER A 521 9.98 5.15 -25.13
CA SER A 521 9.94 5.43 -26.58
C SER A 521 10.75 4.42 -27.40
N GLN A 522 10.57 4.43 -28.73
CA GLN A 522 11.35 3.62 -29.66
C GLN A 522 12.75 4.17 -29.90
N SER A 523 12.89 5.49 -29.84
CA SER A 523 14.20 6.13 -30.03
C SER A 523 14.24 7.50 -29.34
N ILE A 524 15.43 7.89 -28.94
CA ILE A 524 15.74 9.21 -28.39
C ILE A 524 16.82 9.87 -29.24
N GLU A 525 16.61 11.12 -29.65
CA GLU A 525 17.64 12.03 -30.15
C GLU A 525 18.04 12.99 -29.02
N LEU A 526 19.35 13.04 -28.69
CA LEU A 526 19.91 14.01 -27.76
C LEU A 526 20.43 15.21 -28.50
N ILE A 527 20.01 16.41 -28.12
CA ILE A 527 20.41 17.69 -28.70
C ILE A 527 21.00 18.57 -27.59
N VAL A 528 22.26 19.01 -27.75
CA VAL A 528 22.95 19.90 -26.81
C VAL A 528 23.32 21.19 -27.55
N ASN A 529 22.85 22.34 -27.03
CA ASN A 529 23.06 23.67 -27.62
C ASN A 529 22.69 23.75 -29.11
N GLY A 530 21.59 23.09 -29.49
CA GLY A 530 21.11 23.03 -30.87
C GLY A 530 21.83 22.05 -31.80
N ARG A 531 22.87 21.34 -31.30
CA ARG A 531 23.58 20.30 -32.04
C ARG A 531 23.10 18.92 -31.63
N SER A 532 22.70 18.10 -32.60
CA SER A 532 22.37 16.69 -32.38
C SER A 532 23.63 15.88 -32.04
N LEU A 533 23.57 15.10 -30.99
CA LEU A 533 24.59 14.14 -30.57
C LEU A 533 24.26 12.70 -31.00
N GLY A 534 23.29 12.54 -31.87
CA GLY A 534 22.87 11.26 -32.42
C GLY A 534 21.58 10.72 -31.80
N ILE A 535 21.10 9.64 -32.39
CA ILE A 535 19.91 8.93 -32.01
C ILE A 535 20.32 7.56 -31.45
N ILE A 536 19.74 7.19 -30.29
CA ILE A 536 19.81 5.83 -29.76
C ILE A 536 18.44 5.21 -29.91
N LYS A 537 18.36 4.02 -30.51
CA LYS A 537 17.13 3.24 -30.61
C LYS A 537 17.01 2.28 -29.44
N ARG A 538 15.77 2.02 -29.00
CA ARG A 538 15.50 1.05 -27.90
C ARG A 538 16.07 -0.34 -28.24
N SER A 539 16.04 -0.75 -29.50
CA SER A 539 16.62 -2.02 -29.98
C SER A 539 18.15 -2.11 -29.85
N GLU A 540 18.82 -0.99 -29.58
CA GLU A 540 20.26 -0.90 -29.37
C GLU A 540 20.65 -0.94 -27.88
N LEU A 541 19.64 -0.91 -26.96
CA LEU A 541 19.86 -1.04 -25.53
C LEU A 541 20.18 -2.51 -25.17
N PRO A 542 20.88 -2.76 -24.05
CA PRO A 542 21.30 -4.10 -23.65
C PRO A 542 20.18 -5.12 -23.59
N ASN A 543 18.98 -4.70 -23.17
CA ASN A 543 17.78 -5.54 -23.19
C ASN A 543 16.62 -4.80 -23.89
N SER A 544 15.77 -5.53 -24.59
CA SER A 544 14.63 -4.97 -25.33
C SER A 544 13.59 -4.25 -24.45
N ASN A 545 13.60 -4.54 -23.14
CA ASN A 545 12.71 -3.92 -22.16
C ASN A 545 13.35 -2.73 -21.44
N ASP A 546 14.62 -2.42 -21.71
CA ASP A 546 15.30 -1.28 -21.10
C ASP A 546 14.66 0.04 -21.53
N THR A 547 14.68 0.99 -20.61
CA THR A 547 14.12 2.34 -20.78
C THR A 547 15.14 3.43 -20.45
N VAL A 548 16.40 3.05 -20.25
CA VAL A 548 17.50 3.92 -19.84
C VAL A 548 18.42 4.18 -21.02
N PHE A 549 18.36 5.38 -21.57
CA PHE A 549 19.21 5.82 -22.69
C PHE A 549 20.36 6.66 -22.16
N VAL A 550 21.60 6.38 -22.57
CA VAL A 550 22.81 7.01 -22.02
C VAL A 550 23.74 7.50 -23.15
N TRP A 551 24.13 8.77 -23.09
CA TRP A 551 25.22 9.35 -23.89
C TRP A 551 26.38 9.69 -22.97
N ASN A 552 27.57 9.22 -23.29
CA ASN A 552 28.77 9.37 -22.46
C ASN A 552 29.66 10.52 -22.95
N ASN A 553 30.43 11.13 -22.04
CA ASN A 553 31.49 12.13 -22.31
C ASN A 553 30.97 13.35 -23.10
N ILE A 554 29.97 14.02 -22.55
CA ILE A 554 29.29 15.15 -23.20
C ILE A 554 29.99 16.46 -22.82
N SER A 555 30.43 17.21 -23.83
CA SER A 555 31.02 18.55 -23.61
C SER A 555 29.92 19.61 -23.62
N ILE A 556 29.95 20.49 -22.61
CA ILE A 556 29.09 21.67 -22.48
C ILE A 556 29.95 22.93 -22.39
N ASN A 557 29.40 24.09 -22.74
CA ASN A 557 30.11 25.36 -22.72
C ASN A 557 30.40 25.81 -21.29
N LYS A 558 31.60 26.27 -21.05
CA LYS A 558 32.04 26.79 -19.76
C LYS A 558 31.40 28.15 -19.45
N GLN A 559 30.98 28.34 -18.20
CA GLN A 559 30.41 29.60 -17.70
C GLN A 559 29.21 30.12 -18.52
N GLU A 560 28.53 29.23 -19.22
CA GLU A 560 27.36 29.54 -20.04
C GLU A 560 26.18 28.64 -19.67
N LYS A 561 24.99 29.10 -20.01
CA LYS A 561 23.77 28.29 -19.94
C LYS A 561 23.72 27.35 -21.13
N ASN A 562 23.81 26.06 -20.85
CA ASN A 562 23.68 25.01 -21.86
C ASN A 562 22.26 24.47 -21.88
N THR A 563 21.72 24.30 -23.06
CA THR A 563 20.41 23.72 -23.29
C THR A 563 20.53 22.27 -23.72
N ILE A 564 19.95 21.35 -22.96
CA ILE A 564 19.87 19.93 -23.24
C ILE A 564 18.43 19.58 -23.58
N ILE A 565 18.19 18.99 -24.74
CA ILE A 565 16.88 18.58 -25.23
C ILE A 565 16.93 17.11 -25.59
N ALA A 566 15.99 16.34 -25.05
CA ALA A 566 15.70 14.98 -25.47
C ALA A 566 14.45 15.00 -26.35
N LYS A 567 14.51 14.35 -27.51
CA LYS A 567 13.39 14.18 -28.42
C LYS A 567 13.10 12.71 -28.58
N ALA A 568 11.96 12.26 -28.06
CA ALA A 568 11.50 10.88 -28.09
C ALA A 568 10.53 10.64 -29.24
N THR A 569 10.70 9.53 -29.98
CA THR A 569 9.73 9.03 -30.95
C THR A 569 9.15 7.72 -30.45
N PHE A 570 7.82 7.64 -30.36
CA PHE A 570 7.06 6.50 -29.84
C PHE A 570 6.56 5.58 -30.96
N ASN A 571 6.03 4.40 -30.61
CA ASN A 571 5.54 3.38 -31.57
C ASN A 571 4.47 3.87 -32.54
N ASP A 572 3.69 4.88 -32.17
CA ASP A 572 2.63 5.48 -32.96
C ASP A 572 3.10 6.76 -33.67
N ASP A 573 4.41 6.91 -33.88
CA ASP A 573 5.07 8.08 -34.47
C ASP A 573 4.85 9.40 -33.70
N THR A 574 4.25 9.36 -32.51
CA THR A 574 4.15 10.53 -31.64
C THR A 574 5.54 10.98 -31.21
N VAL A 575 5.79 12.28 -31.23
CA VAL A 575 7.02 12.89 -30.77
C VAL A 575 6.76 13.69 -29.50
N LYS A 576 7.56 13.45 -28.45
CA LYS A 576 7.59 14.26 -27.23
C LYS A 576 9.01 14.80 -26.99
N TYR A 577 9.08 15.89 -26.26
CA TYR A 577 10.33 16.55 -25.89
C TYR A 577 10.43 16.72 -24.39
N ASP A 578 11.64 16.61 -23.86
CA ASP A 578 12.02 17.08 -22.53
C ASP A 578 13.22 18.01 -22.62
N LYS A 579 13.34 18.97 -21.71
CA LYS A 579 14.35 20.01 -21.75
C LYS A 579 14.85 20.36 -20.38
N VAL A 580 16.17 20.44 -20.24
CA VAL A 580 16.84 20.98 -19.04
C VAL A 580 17.89 22.03 -19.43
N CYS A 581 18.31 22.82 -18.46
CA CYS A 581 19.37 23.81 -18.63
C CYS A 581 20.42 23.60 -17.56
N TRP A 582 21.68 23.46 -17.96
CA TRP A 582 22.84 23.32 -17.07
C TRP A 582 23.85 24.44 -17.29
N TYR A 583 24.61 24.76 -16.26
CA TYR A 583 25.72 25.71 -16.30
C TYR A 583 27.04 24.94 -16.21
N GLY A 584 27.97 25.18 -17.13
CA GLY A 584 29.30 24.58 -17.12
C GLY A 584 30.25 25.30 -16.15
N GLU A 585 30.97 24.57 -15.30
CA GLU A 585 32.06 25.08 -14.46
C GLU A 585 33.44 24.97 -15.13
#